data_cd1b479190a6e66ded6de853a47e4e9e
#
_entry.id   cd1b479190a6e66ded6de853a47e4e9e
#
_cell.length_a   1.000
_cell.length_b   1.000
_cell.length_c   1.000
_cell.angle_alpha   90.00
_cell.angle_beta   90.00
_cell.angle_gamma   90.00
#
_symmetry.space_group_name_H-M   'P 1'
#
loop_
_entity.id
_entity.type
_entity.pdbx_description
1 polymer ?
#
loop_
_entity_poly.entity_id
_entity_poly.type
_entity_poly.pdbx_seq_one_letter_code
_entity_poly.pdbx_strand_id
1 'polypeptide(L)'
;DPEMSRGLGDVYKRQQKKTDIRSTTLFGLSVINVMFEDRVDDFTARQQVYNLLNDADLPDGVTPEVQPLYGPTGEIFRYTLRSDKRSVRELKTIQDWVIERNLRSVSGVADIVSFGGEVKTFEVSVNPHQLINYGITSLELYDAIAKSNINVGGDVITKSSQAYVVRGIGLINDLDELRNIVVKNINGTPILVKNLADVHESCLPRLGQVGRMDENDVVQGIVVMRKGENPGEVIANLKDKIEDLNQNVLPKDVKIVAFYDREDLVNLAVKTVTHNLIEGILLVTFIVLIFMADWRTTVIVAVVIPLALLFAFICLRVMGMSANLLSMGAIDFGIIIDGAVVMVEGIFVALDRKAKEVGMPTFCLLYTSDAADEA
;
A
#
# COMPACT_ATOMS: atom_id res chain seq x y z
N ASP A 1 -12.47 24.55 3.91
CA ASP A 1 -12.58 25.84 4.57
C ASP A 1 -11.21 26.54 4.54
N PRO A 2 -11.10 27.81 4.05
CA PRO A 2 -9.82 28.53 3.99
C PRO A 2 -9.18 28.75 5.37
N GLU A 3 -9.97 28.76 6.44
CA GLU A 3 -9.47 28.93 7.81
C GLU A 3 -8.77 27.68 8.33
N MET A 4 -9.28 26.50 7.99
CA MET A 4 -8.65 25.20 8.34
C MET A 4 -7.27 25.07 7.69
N SER A 5 -7.12 25.50 6.43
CA SER A 5 -5.84 25.50 5.73
C SER A 5 -4.82 26.46 6.36
N ARG A 6 -5.27 27.60 6.91
CA ARG A 6 -4.38 28.59 7.56
C ARG A 6 -3.85 28.09 8.91
N GLY A 7 -4.68 27.54 9.77
CA GLY A 7 -4.27 27.03 11.09
C GLY A 7 -3.21 25.92 10.98
N LEU A 8 -3.47 24.90 10.18
CA LEU A 8 -2.51 23.84 9.91
C LEU A 8 -1.24 24.34 9.21
N GLY A 9 -1.38 25.26 8.24
CA GLY A 9 -0.24 25.83 7.54
C GLY A 9 0.76 26.56 8.45
N ASP A 10 0.30 27.23 9.51
CA ASP A 10 1.18 27.94 10.44
C ASP A 10 1.94 26.98 11.37
N VAL A 11 1.35 25.89 11.79
CA VAL A 11 2.01 24.83 12.56
C VAL A 11 3.13 24.18 11.75
N TYR A 12 2.85 23.83 10.49
CA TYR A 12 3.84 23.20 9.62
C TYR A 12 4.96 24.15 9.16
N LYS A 13 4.74 25.45 9.13
CA LYS A 13 5.81 26.44 8.85
C LYS A 13 6.95 26.45 9.87
N ARG A 14 6.73 25.96 11.07
CA ARG A 14 7.72 25.88 12.16
C ARG A 14 8.64 24.67 12.10
N GLN A 15 8.40 23.73 11.18
CA GLN A 15 9.21 22.52 11.07
C GLN A 15 10.61 22.81 10.52
N GLN A 16 11.62 22.16 11.10
CA GLN A 16 13.00 22.23 10.63
C GLN A 16 13.21 21.34 9.40
N LYS A 17 14.11 21.75 8.50
CA LYS A 17 14.50 21.00 7.29
C LYS A 17 13.36 20.72 6.31
N LYS A 18 12.31 21.52 6.30
CA LYS A 18 11.29 21.49 5.26
C LYS A 18 11.75 22.32 4.06
N THR A 19 11.38 21.89 2.87
CA THR A 19 11.64 22.58 1.60
C THR A 19 10.43 23.34 1.09
N ASP A 20 9.24 22.76 1.19
CA ASP A 20 8.01 23.36 0.67
C ASP A 20 6.77 22.86 1.42
N ILE A 21 5.68 23.63 1.34
CA ILE A 21 4.36 23.25 1.84
C ILE A 21 3.32 23.65 0.78
N ARG A 22 2.50 22.69 0.39
CA ARG A 22 1.39 22.91 -0.54
C ARG A 22 0.09 22.42 0.08
N SER A 23 -0.95 23.21 -0.03
CA SER A 23 -2.30 22.82 0.40
C SER A 23 -3.27 22.85 -0.78
N THR A 24 -4.14 21.86 -0.82
CA THR A 24 -5.28 21.79 -1.74
C THR A 24 -6.53 21.64 -0.90
N THR A 25 -7.42 22.61 -0.99
CA THR A 25 -8.67 22.62 -0.23
C THR A 25 -9.85 22.40 -1.17
N LEU A 26 -10.63 21.40 -0.88
CA LEU A 26 -11.89 21.06 -1.53
C LEU A 26 -13.05 21.19 -0.53
N PHE A 27 -14.28 21.05 -0.99
CA PHE A 27 -15.42 21.04 -0.09
C PHE A 27 -15.32 19.86 0.89
N GLY A 28 -15.26 20.16 2.19
CA GLY A 28 -15.15 19.13 3.24
C GLY A 28 -13.80 18.43 3.39
N LEU A 29 -12.78 18.78 2.60
CA LEU A 29 -11.47 18.16 2.65
C LEU A 29 -10.36 19.20 2.42
N SER A 30 -9.35 19.18 3.28
CA SER A 30 -8.10 19.93 3.08
C SER A 30 -6.91 18.97 3.11
N VAL A 31 -6.17 18.89 2.01
CA VAL A 31 -4.96 18.07 1.89
C VAL A 31 -3.74 18.98 1.94
N ILE A 32 -2.84 18.72 2.89
CA ILE A 32 -1.61 19.50 3.07
C ILE A 32 -0.41 18.58 2.81
N ASN A 33 0.38 18.90 1.81
CA ASN A 33 1.60 18.23 1.46
C ASN A 33 2.79 19.00 2.03
N VAL A 34 3.54 18.38 2.94
CA VAL A 34 4.75 18.93 3.53
C VAL A 34 5.95 18.23 2.92
N MET A 35 6.83 18.96 2.27
CA MET A 35 8.03 18.43 1.65
C MET A 35 9.23 18.72 2.56
N PHE A 36 10.02 17.68 2.81
CA PHE A 36 11.25 17.75 3.59
C PHE A 36 12.48 17.63 2.68
N GLU A 37 13.66 18.00 3.21
CA GLU A 37 14.92 17.75 2.54
C GLU A 37 15.17 16.23 2.36
N ASP A 38 15.79 15.80 1.28
CA ASP A 38 16.04 14.37 0.95
C ASP A 38 16.83 13.60 2.01
N ARG A 39 17.53 14.31 2.90
CA ARG A 39 18.33 13.72 3.99
C ARG A 39 17.52 13.44 5.25
N VAL A 40 16.28 13.87 5.31
CA VAL A 40 15.42 13.66 6.48
C VAL A 40 14.77 12.27 6.34
N ASP A 41 14.99 11.44 7.35
CA ASP A 41 14.32 10.15 7.44
C ASP A 41 12.80 10.31 7.54
N ASP A 42 12.07 9.47 6.82
CA ASP A 42 10.60 9.50 6.74
C ASP A 42 9.93 9.39 8.13
N PHE A 43 10.49 8.57 9.03
CA PHE A 43 9.98 8.42 10.39
C PHE A 43 10.14 9.72 11.18
N THR A 44 11.33 10.33 11.10
CA THR A 44 11.62 11.61 11.76
C THR A 44 10.72 12.74 11.24
N ALA A 45 10.50 12.81 9.92
CA ALA A 45 9.61 13.78 9.32
C ALA A 45 8.17 13.63 9.84
N ARG A 46 7.65 12.40 9.87
CA ARG A 46 6.31 12.09 10.40
C ARG A 46 6.18 12.42 11.88
N GLN A 47 7.19 12.08 12.67
CA GLN A 47 7.19 12.36 14.11
C GLN A 47 7.14 13.87 14.38
N GLN A 48 7.87 14.68 13.59
CA GLN A 48 7.79 16.15 13.68
C GLN A 48 6.37 16.64 13.36
N VAL A 49 5.74 16.09 12.32
CA VAL A 49 4.35 16.43 11.97
C VAL A 49 3.40 16.08 13.11
N TYR A 50 3.47 14.85 13.64
CA TYR A 50 2.61 14.42 14.74
C TYR A 50 2.78 15.26 16.02
N ASN A 51 4.01 15.60 16.36
CA ASN A 51 4.28 16.40 17.55
C ASN A 51 3.65 17.80 17.49
N LEU A 52 3.57 18.40 16.29
CA LEU A 52 3.01 19.73 16.09
C LEU A 52 1.51 19.72 15.75
N LEU A 53 0.96 18.53 15.43
CA LEU A 53 -0.44 18.42 15.03
C LEU A 53 -1.41 18.74 16.18
N ASN A 54 -0.99 18.44 17.42
CA ASN A 54 -1.76 18.73 18.62
C ASN A 54 -1.82 20.24 18.96
N ASP A 55 -0.87 21.01 18.43
CA ASP A 55 -0.81 22.47 18.62
C ASP A 55 -1.63 23.24 17.55
N ALA A 56 -2.26 22.49 16.61
CA ALA A 56 -3.04 23.09 15.55
C ALA A 56 -4.40 23.56 16.09
N ASP A 57 -4.71 24.84 15.91
CA ASP A 57 -6.02 25.39 16.21
C ASP A 57 -6.98 25.05 15.05
N LEU A 58 -7.87 24.09 15.28
CA LEU A 58 -8.82 23.58 14.29
C LEU A 58 -10.25 23.79 14.76
N PRO A 59 -11.19 23.95 13.82
CA PRO A 59 -12.61 24.02 14.17
C PRO A 59 -13.09 22.77 14.91
N ASP A 60 -14.09 22.92 15.76
CA ASP A 60 -14.71 21.81 16.50
C ASP A 60 -15.18 20.70 15.56
N GLY A 61 -14.86 19.45 15.91
CA GLY A 61 -15.24 18.27 15.15
C GLY A 61 -14.32 17.91 13.98
N VAL A 62 -13.23 18.68 13.75
CA VAL A 62 -12.21 18.35 12.74
C VAL A 62 -11.02 17.68 13.40
N THR A 63 -10.73 16.46 12.97
CA THR A 63 -9.52 15.72 13.40
C THR A 63 -8.55 15.59 12.24
N PRO A 64 -7.30 16.07 12.38
CA PRO A 64 -6.30 15.93 11.36
C PRO A 64 -5.75 14.50 11.33
N GLU A 65 -5.56 13.96 10.14
CA GLU A 65 -5.00 12.62 9.93
C GLU A 65 -3.74 12.69 9.09
N VAL A 66 -2.71 11.97 9.52
CA VAL A 66 -1.46 11.82 8.75
C VAL A 66 -1.55 10.56 7.91
N GLN A 67 -1.49 10.70 6.61
CA GLN A 67 -1.56 9.59 5.66
C GLN A 67 -0.52 8.50 5.98
N PRO A 68 -0.82 7.21 5.74
CA PRO A 68 0.13 6.11 5.90
C PRO A 68 1.41 6.30 5.08
N LEU A 69 2.50 5.67 5.51
CA LEU A 69 3.80 5.77 4.84
C LEU A 69 3.83 4.90 3.58
N TYR A 70 3.42 5.45 2.46
CA TYR A 70 3.57 4.83 1.15
C TYR A 70 4.00 5.85 0.09
N GLY A 71 4.62 5.36 -0.98
CA GLY A 71 5.01 6.19 -2.13
C GLY A 71 4.07 6.02 -3.31
N PRO A 72 4.27 6.79 -4.40
CA PRO A 72 3.47 6.67 -5.63
C PRO A 72 3.48 5.26 -6.23
N THR A 73 4.53 4.50 -5.96
CA THR A 73 4.69 3.10 -6.38
C THR A 73 4.18 2.10 -5.34
N GLY A 74 3.49 2.57 -4.29
CA GLY A 74 3.01 1.74 -3.19
C GLY A 74 1.83 0.84 -3.54
N GLU A 75 1.08 1.14 -4.58
CA GLU A 75 -0.01 0.29 -5.03
C GLU A 75 0.55 -1.00 -5.63
N ILE A 76 0.31 -2.13 -4.95
CA ILE A 76 0.88 -3.42 -5.35
C ILE A 76 -0.16 -4.41 -5.86
N PHE A 77 -1.42 -4.24 -5.44
CA PHE A 77 -2.47 -5.19 -5.74
C PHE A 77 -3.83 -4.51 -5.79
N ARG A 78 -4.66 -4.84 -6.79
CA ARG A 78 -6.03 -4.35 -6.90
C ARG A 78 -6.98 -5.52 -7.13
N TYR A 79 -8.11 -5.47 -6.46
CA TYR A 79 -9.14 -6.49 -6.54
C TYR A 79 -10.54 -5.90 -6.58
N THR A 80 -11.50 -6.68 -7.03
CA THR A 80 -12.92 -6.39 -6.93
C THR A 80 -13.63 -7.48 -6.15
N LEU A 81 -14.72 -7.12 -5.49
CA LEU A 81 -15.60 -8.08 -4.86
C LEU A 81 -16.67 -8.52 -5.85
N ARG A 82 -16.94 -9.82 -5.90
CA ARG A 82 -17.97 -10.41 -6.73
C ARG A 82 -18.92 -11.26 -5.91
N SER A 83 -20.20 -11.10 -6.17
CA SER A 83 -21.28 -11.95 -5.66
C SER A 83 -22.48 -11.87 -6.61
N ASP A 84 -23.10 -13.00 -6.90
CA ASP A 84 -24.31 -13.06 -7.72
C ASP A 84 -25.60 -12.81 -6.89
N LYS A 85 -25.47 -12.70 -5.56
CA LYS A 85 -26.62 -12.65 -4.64
C LYS A 85 -26.71 -11.38 -3.82
N ARG A 86 -25.60 -10.64 -3.68
CA ARG A 86 -25.50 -9.49 -2.77
C ARG A 86 -25.52 -8.18 -3.53
N SER A 87 -26.16 -7.20 -2.91
CA SER A 87 -26.14 -5.83 -3.39
C SER A 87 -24.75 -5.19 -3.21
N VAL A 88 -24.46 -4.16 -3.98
CA VAL A 88 -23.20 -3.40 -3.90
C VAL A 88 -23.00 -2.79 -2.51
N ARG A 89 -24.11 -2.45 -1.81
CA ARG A 89 -24.11 -1.96 -0.42
C ARG A 89 -23.62 -3.02 0.56
N GLU A 90 -24.11 -4.26 0.43
CA GLU A 90 -23.67 -5.37 1.28
C GLU A 90 -22.20 -5.72 1.02
N LEU A 91 -21.79 -5.70 -0.25
CA LEU A 91 -20.38 -5.92 -0.63
C LEU A 91 -19.47 -4.83 -0.06
N LYS A 92 -19.90 -3.56 -0.08
CA LYS A 92 -19.18 -2.44 0.52
C LYS A 92 -19.03 -2.63 2.04
N THR A 93 -20.08 -3.06 2.71
CA THR A 93 -20.03 -3.36 4.14
C THR A 93 -19.04 -4.47 4.46
N ILE A 94 -19.01 -5.56 3.68
CA ILE A 94 -18.04 -6.65 3.84
C ILE A 94 -16.62 -6.15 3.56
N GLN A 95 -16.44 -5.30 2.55
CA GLN A 95 -15.15 -4.70 2.23
C GLN A 95 -14.59 -3.92 3.44
N ASP A 96 -15.35 -2.97 3.95
CA ASP A 96 -14.86 -2.03 4.96
C ASP A 96 -14.70 -2.67 6.36
N TRP A 97 -15.56 -3.62 6.71
CA TRP A 97 -15.58 -4.19 8.06
C TRP A 97 -14.88 -5.53 8.20
N VAL A 98 -14.78 -6.31 7.13
CA VAL A 98 -14.17 -7.63 7.16
C VAL A 98 -12.86 -7.66 6.39
N ILE A 99 -12.90 -7.36 5.10
CA ILE A 99 -11.74 -7.55 4.21
C ILE A 99 -10.64 -6.57 4.54
N GLU A 100 -10.94 -5.28 4.59
CA GLU A 100 -9.96 -4.23 4.87
C GLU A 100 -9.21 -4.49 6.18
N ARG A 101 -9.93 -4.82 7.26
CA ARG A 101 -9.32 -5.10 8.56
C ARG A 101 -8.38 -6.30 8.54
N ASN A 102 -8.77 -7.36 7.85
CA ASN A 102 -7.95 -8.56 7.72
C ASN A 102 -6.72 -8.33 6.83
N LEU A 103 -6.87 -7.70 5.68
CA LEU A 103 -5.76 -7.45 4.76
C LEU A 103 -4.78 -6.40 5.31
N ARG A 104 -5.26 -5.41 6.08
CA ARG A 104 -4.40 -4.42 6.75
C ARG A 104 -3.48 -5.07 7.80
N SER A 105 -3.83 -6.23 8.32
CA SER A 105 -2.99 -6.97 9.27
C SER A 105 -1.82 -7.72 8.63
N VAL A 106 -1.77 -7.80 7.30
CA VAL A 106 -0.67 -8.45 6.57
C VAL A 106 0.60 -7.62 6.70
N SER A 107 1.71 -8.29 7.01
CA SER A 107 3.01 -7.63 7.16
C SER A 107 3.42 -6.92 5.86
N GLY A 108 3.90 -5.68 5.97
CA GLY A 108 4.31 -4.86 4.83
C GLY A 108 3.17 -4.08 4.16
N VAL A 109 1.90 -4.36 4.46
CA VAL A 109 0.77 -3.54 4.00
C VAL A 109 0.74 -2.23 4.80
N ALA A 110 0.65 -1.11 4.09
CA ALA A 110 0.50 0.22 4.70
C ALA A 110 -0.97 0.54 4.95
N ASP A 111 -1.80 0.33 3.95
CA ASP A 111 -3.23 0.60 4.00
C ASP A 111 -3.99 -0.13 2.89
N ILE A 112 -5.31 -0.15 3.03
CA ILE A 112 -6.25 -0.63 2.02
C ILE A 112 -7.18 0.53 1.66
N VAL A 113 -7.16 0.95 0.41
CA VAL A 113 -8.03 2.01 -0.07
C VAL A 113 -9.21 1.40 -0.80
N SER A 114 -10.41 1.73 -0.36
CA SER A 114 -11.67 1.17 -0.89
C SER A 114 -12.38 2.19 -1.77
N PHE A 115 -12.75 1.80 -2.99
CA PHE A 115 -13.49 2.62 -3.95
C PHE A 115 -14.77 1.93 -4.42
N GLY A 116 -15.75 2.75 -4.82
CA GLY A 116 -17.02 2.26 -5.28
C GLY A 116 -17.91 1.72 -4.16
N GLY A 117 -19.05 1.20 -4.52
CA GLY A 117 -20.05 0.71 -3.58
C GLY A 117 -20.86 1.80 -2.89
N GLU A 118 -21.80 1.38 -2.08
CA GLU A 118 -22.68 2.22 -1.29
C GLU A 118 -22.40 2.02 0.20
N VAL A 119 -22.07 3.09 0.91
CA VAL A 119 -21.89 3.03 2.36
C VAL A 119 -23.26 3.00 3.04
N LYS A 120 -23.56 1.88 3.70
CA LYS A 120 -24.81 1.68 4.44
C LYS A 120 -24.94 2.71 5.56
N THR A 121 -26.12 3.32 5.67
CA THR A 121 -26.49 4.23 6.76
C THR A 121 -27.90 3.93 7.24
N PHE A 122 -28.20 4.35 8.47
CA PHE A 122 -29.56 4.46 8.96
C PHE A 122 -29.99 5.91 8.80
N GLU A 123 -30.98 6.14 7.97
CA GLU A 123 -31.53 7.46 7.67
C GLU A 123 -32.73 7.72 8.52
N VAL A 124 -32.80 8.91 9.12
CA VAL A 124 -33.93 9.43 9.88
C VAL A 124 -34.52 10.59 9.09
N SER A 125 -35.50 10.29 8.24
CA SER A 125 -36.21 11.28 7.44
C SER A 125 -37.29 11.98 8.26
N VAL A 126 -37.00 13.19 8.68
CA VAL A 126 -37.83 13.96 9.61
C VAL A 126 -39.12 14.45 8.95
N ASN A 127 -40.24 14.28 9.62
CA ASN A 127 -41.51 14.85 9.18
C ASN A 127 -41.78 16.22 9.87
N PRO A 128 -41.69 17.35 9.14
CA PRO A 128 -41.85 18.68 9.72
C PRO A 128 -43.23 18.90 10.39
N HIS A 129 -44.28 18.30 9.83
CA HIS A 129 -45.63 18.44 10.40
C HIS A 129 -45.74 17.75 11.76
N GLN A 130 -45.11 16.60 11.92
CA GLN A 130 -45.10 15.90 13.20
C GLN A 130 -44.27 16.65 14.26
N LEU A 131 -43.11 17.22 13.86
CA LEU A 131 -42.34 18.05 14.75
C LEU A 131 -43.16 19.24 15.29
N ILE A 132 -43.87 19.94 14.42
CA ILE A 132 -44.72 21.06 14.82
C ILE A 132 -45.85 20.59 15.74
N ASN A 133 -46.52 19.47 15.42
CA ASN A 133 -47.62 18.93 16.21
C ASN A 133 -47.19 18.56 17.64
N TYR A 134 -45.99 18.03 17.82
CA TYR A 134 -45.47 17.66 19.14
C TYR A 134 -44.65 18.77 19.81
N GLY A 135 -44.45 19.91 19.16
CA GLY A 135 -43.64 21.03 19.68
C GLY A 135 -42.17 20.63 19.94
N ILE A 136 -41.59 19.86 19.01
CA ILE A 136 -40.23 19.37 19.07
C ILE A 136 -39.44 19.97 17.91
N THR A 137 -38.23 20.42 18.19
CA THR A 137 -37.28 20.94 17.18
C THR A 137 -36.46 19.83 16.56
N SER A 138 -35.94 20.05 15.35
CA SER A 138 -35.00 19.11 14.71
C SER A 138 -33.73 18.92 15.55
N LEU A 139 -33.30 19.96 16.27
CA LEU A 139 -32.12 19.88 17.14
C LEU A 139 -32.38 18.99 18.37
N GLU A 140 -33.57 19.09 18.99
CA GLU A 140 -33.95 18.20 20.10
C GLU A 140 -33.98 16.73 19.65
N LEU A 141 -34.47 16.46 18.43
CA LEU A 141 -34.45 15.12 17.85
C LEU A 141 -32.97 14.61 17.63
N TYR A 142 -32.15 15.45 17.04
CA TYR A 142 -30.72 15.14 16.82
C TYR A 142 -29.99 14.83 18.15
N ASP A 143 -30.18 15.70 19.14
CA ASP A 143 -29.57 15.55 20.47
C ASP A 143 -30.00 14.26 21.19
N ALA A 144 -31.30 13.91 21.04
CA ALA A 144 -31.84 12.69 21.64
C ALA A 144 -31.21 11.44 21.01
N ILE A 145 -31.05 11.41 19.69
CA ILE A 145 -30.42 10.30 18.98
C ILE A 145 -28.93 10.23 19.36
N ALA A 146 -28.21 11.35 19.34
CA ALA A 146 -26.79 11.40 19.67
C ALA A 146 -26.52 10.93 21.12
N LYS A 147 -27.33 11.34 22.07
CA LYS A 147 -27.22 10.94 23.49
C LYS A 147 -27.61 9.48 23.74
N SER A 148 -28.44 8.91 22.90
CA SER A 148 -28.88 7.51 23.02
C SER A 148 -27.90 6.53 22.38
N ASN A 149 -27.02 6.98 21.48
CA ASN A 149 -26.04 6.15 20.77
C ASN A 149 -24.66 6.18 21.44
N ILE A 150 -24.60 5.85 22.74
CA ILE A 150 -23.37 5.89 23.51
C ILE A 150 -23.32 4.77 24.55
N ASN A 151 -22.17 4.15 24.68
CA ASN A 151 -21.89 3.24 25.79
C ASN A 151 -21.42 4.06 27.00
N VAL A 152 -22.01 3.84 28.15
CA VAL A 152 -21.67 4.54 29.39
C VAL A 152 -21.03 3.55 30.36
N GLY A 153 -19.84 3.88 30.85
CA GLY A 153 -19.23 3.19 31.98
C GLY A 153 -20.00 3.50 33.25
N GLY A 154 -20.41 2.48 33.97
CA GLY A 154 -21.05 2.62 35.29
C GLY A 154 -20.05 2.34 36.41
N ASP A 155 -20.54 2.37 37.63
CA ASP A 155 -19.78 2.10 38.86
C ASP A 155 -19.63 0.58 39.13
N VAL A 156 -18.81 0.24 40.09
CA VAL A 156 -18.62 -1.13 40.57
C VAL A 156 -19.53 -1.39 41.76
N ILE A 157 -20.45 -2.34 41.63
CA ILE A 157 -21.29 -2.79 42.76
C ILE A 157 -20.61 -3.94 43.48
N THR A 158 -20.32 -3.76 44.77
CA THR A 158 -19.77 -4.85 45.61
C THR A 158 -20.91 -5.60 46.30
N LYS A 159 -21.06 -6.89 46.00
CA LYS A 159 -22.05 -7.76 46.64
C LYS A 159 -21.40 -9.08 47.03
N SER A 160 -21.53 -9.46 48.32
CA SER A 160 -20.99 -10.75 48.81
C SER A 160 -19.50 -10.98 48.50
N SER A 161 -18.65 -9.98 48.71
CA SER A 161 -17.21 -10.01 48.39
C SER A 161 -16.83 -10.14 46.91
N GLN A 162 -17.80 -9.96 45.99
CA GLN A 162 -17.57 -9.93 44.58
C GLN A 162 -17.86 -8.53 44.02
N ALA A 163 -17.00 -8.07 43.09
CA ALA A 163 -17.17 -6.80 42.39
C ALA A 163 -17.85 -7.02 41.04
N TYR A 164 -18.98 -6.35 40.82
CA TYR A 164 -19.71 -6.36 39.56
C TYR A 164 -19.54 -5.03 38.87
N VAL A 165 -18.94 -5.03 37.69
CA VAL A 165 -18.83 -3.84 36.84
C VAL A 165 -20.14 -3.64 36.10
N VAL A 166 -20.78 -2.50 36.34
CA VAL A 166 -22.00 -2.09 35.62
C VAL A 166 -21.60 -1.26 34.41
N ARG A 167 -22.16 -1.57 33.26
CA ARG A 167 -22.02 -0.74 32.06
C ARG A 167 -23.38 -0.60 31.38
N GLY A 168 -23.69 0.61 30.93
CA GLY A 168 -24.82 0.86 30.04
C GLY A 168 -24.39 0.60 28.59
N ILE A 169 -25.09 -0.31 27.89
CA ILE A 169 -24.91 -0.55 26.47
C ILE A 169 -25.99 0.24 25.78
N GLY A 170 -25.62 1.31 25.04
CA GLY A 170 -26.55 2.18 24.35
C GLY A 170 -26.24 2.36 22.87
N LEU A 171 -25.23 1.63 22.32
CA LEU A 171 -24.99 1.67 20.89
C LEU A 171 -26.14 1.04 20.12
N ILE A 172 -26.62 1.75 19.10
CA ILE A 172 -27.73 1.33 18.25
C ILE A 172 -27.22 0.28 17.27
N ASN A 173 -27.82 -0.91 17.26
CA ASN A 173 -27.45 -2.01 16.40
C ASN A 173 -28.43 -2.21 15.23
N ASP A 174 -29.68 -1.83 15.41
CA ASP A 174 -30.71 -2.03 14.39
C ASP A 174 -31.69 -0.84 14.27
N LEU A 175 -32.55 -0.90 13.26
CA LEU A 175 -33.52 0.13 12.97
C LEU A 175 -34.62 0.23 14.05
N ASP A 176 -34.93 -0.87 14.71
CA ASP A 176 -36.04 -0.88 15.70
C ASP A 176 -35.54 -0.23 17.01
N GLU A 177 -34.30 -0.42 17.39
CA GLU A 177 -33.70 0.33 18.50
C GLU A 177 -33.71 1.84 18.21
N LEU A 178 -33.33 2.26 16.99
CA LEU A 178 -33.34 3.66 16.57
C LEU A 178 -34.77 4.24 16.56
N ARG A 179 -35.75 3.49 16.08
CA ARG A 179 -37.17 3.87 16.06
C ARG A 179 -37.76 4.09 17.44
N ASN A 180 -37.31 3.35 18.43
CA ASN A 180 -37.83 3.35 19.79
C ASN A 180 -37.08 4.30 20.75
N ILE A 181 -36.14 5.08 20.30
CA ILE A 181 -35.50 6.13 21.09
C ILE A 181 -36.57 7.16 21.56
N VAL A 182 -36.52 7.47 22.83
CA VAL A 182 -37.40 8.50 23.45
C VAL A 182 -36.76 9.87 23.21
N VAL A 183 -37.46 10.73 22.47
CA VAL A 183 -37.02 12.10 22.19
C VAL A 183 -37.44 13.04 23.32
N LYS A 184 -38.71 12.96 23.75
CA LYS A 184 -39.29 13.84 24.78
C LYS A 184 -40.40 13.13 25.52
N ASN A 185 -40.63 13.50 26.75
CA ASN A 185 -41.80 13.05 27.50
C ASN A 185 -42.77 14.22 27.63
N ILE A 186 -43.99 14.06 27.12
CA ILE A 186 -45.07 15.09 27.17
C ILE A 186 -46.20 14.52 28.01
N ASN A 187 -46.44 15.13 29.18
CA ASN A 187 -47.52 14.74 30.11
C ASN A 187 -47.50 13.24 30.49
N GLY A 188 -46.28 12.65 30.66
CA GLY A 188 -46.15 11.25 30.99
C GLY A 188 -46.13 10.29 29.78
N THR A 189 -46.37 10.80 28.57
CA THR A 189 -46.35 10.00 27.34
C THR A 189 -44.99 10.19 26.62
N PRO A 190 -44.21 9.13 26.41
CA PRO A 190 -42.95 9.24 25.67
C PRO A 190 -43.20 9.40 24.18
N ILE A 191 -42.62 10.41 23.57
CA ILE A 191 -42.61 10.61 22.14
C ILE A 191 -41.32 9.98 21.57
N LEU A 192 -41.50 9.02 20.66
CA LEU A 192 -40.43 8.22 20.08
C LEU A 192 -40.00 8.77 18.72
N VAL A 193 -38.80 8.42 18.26
CA VAL A 193 -38.30 8.82 16.93
C VAL A 193 -39.25 8.43 15.83
N LYS A 194 -39.86 7.24 15.86
CA LYS A 194 -40.86 6.77 14.88
C LYS A 194 -42.13 7.62 14.81
N ASN A 195 -42.43 8.43 15.83
CA ASN A 195 -43.58 9.35 15.82
C ASN A 195 -43.25 10.64 15.07
N LEU A 196 -41.99 10.97 14.89
CA LEU A 196 -41.49 12.23 14.35
C LEU A 196 -40.82 12.08 12.97
N ALA A 197 -40.35 10.88 12.66
CA ALA A 197 -39.53 10.61 11.48
C ALA A 197 -39.78 9.20 10.94
N ASP A 198 -39.56 9.03 9.65
CA ASP A 198 -39.41 7.72 9.02
C ASP A 198 -37.97 7.24 9.14
N VAL A 199 -37.78 5.99 9.60
CA VAL A 199 -36.46 5.41 9.84
C VAL A 199 -36.30 4.19 8.96
N HIS A 200 -35.30 4.27 8.05
CA HIS A 200 -35.01 3.20 7.08
C HIS A 200 -33.54 3.08 6.78
N GLU A 201 -33.14 1.96 6.14
CA GLU A 201 -31.78 1.81 5.61
C GLU A 201 -31.62 2.65 4.33
N SER A 202 -30.56 3.42 4.27
CA SER A 202 -30.20 4.25 3.14
C SER A 202 -28.69 4.14 2.87
N CYS A 203 -28.16 4.98 2.02
CA CYS A 203 -26.73 5.10 1.75
C CYS A 203 -26.29 6.56 1.79
N LEU A 204 -25.01 6.76 2.13
CA LEU A 204 -24.40 8.07 1.98
C LEU A 204 -24.40 8.51 0.51
N PRO A 205 -24.58 9.82 0.23
CA PRO A 205 -24.45 10.35 -1.12
C PRO A 205 -23.11 9.92 -1.75
N ARG A 206 -23.19 9.34 -2.93
CA ARG A 206 -22.01 8.80 -3.61
C ARG A 206 -21.25 9.93 -4.30
N LEU A 207 -19.94 9.99 -4.06
CA LEU A 207 -19.02 10.92 -4.74
C LEU A 207 -18.46 10.35 -6.05
N GLY A 208 -18.53 9.03 -6.23
CA GLY A 208 -18.04 8.36 -7.40
C GLY A 208 -18.50 6.91 -7.50
N GLN A 209 -18.25 6.31 -8.66
CA GLN A 209 -18.63 4.95 -9.00
C GLN A 209 -17.43 4.29 -9.68
N VAL A 210 -17.25 3.00 -9.45
CA VAL A 210 -16.24 2.19 -10.13
C VAL A 210 -16.92 1.20 -11.04
N GLY A 211 -16.50 1.17 -12.31
CA GLY A 211 -16.92 0.17 -13.28
C GLY A 211 -15.75 -0.73 -13.68
N ARG A 212 -16.07 -1.96 -14.07
CA ARG A 212 -15.09 -2.91 -14.60
C ARG A 212 -15.72 -3.76 -15.70
N MET A 213 -15.19 -3.65 -16.91
CA MET A 213 -15.74 -4.34 -18.11
C MET A 213 -17.23 -4.02 -18.25
N ASP A 214 -18.11 -5.05 -18.18
CA ASP A 214 -19.55 -4.92 -18.34
C ASP A 214 -20.29 -4.55 -17.04
N GLU A 215 -19.59 -4.55 -15.92
CA GLU A 215 -20.15 -4.21 -14.61
C GLU A 215 -19.96 -2.71 -14.33
N ASN A 216 -21.07 -1.96 -14.29
CA ASN A 216 -21.03 -0.52 -14.09
C ASN A 216 -20.84 -0.09 -12.63
N ASP A 217 -21.01 -0.99 -11.68
CA ASP A 217 -20.95 -0.68 -10.27
C ASP A 217 -20.34 -1.84 -9.49
N VAL A 218 -19.08 -1.67 -9.09
CA VAL A 218 -18.33 -2.67 -8.35
C VAL A 218 -17.66 -2.06 -7.13
N VAL A 219 -17.38 -2.89 -6.13
CA VAL A 219 -16.54 -2.53 -4.99
C VAL A 219 -15.11 -2.95 -5.30
N GLN A 220 -14.21 -1.99 -5.26
CA GLN A 220 -12.78 -2.18 -5.52
C GLN A 220 -11.99 -1.93 -4.25
N GLY A 221 -11.00 -2.80 -3.98
CA GLY A 221 -9.96 -2.56 -2.99
C GLY A 221 -8.60 -2.41 -3.66
N ILE A 222 -7.82 -1.45 -3.17
CA ILE A 222 -6.43 -1.19 -3.59
C ILE A 222 -5.55 -1.41 -2.37
N VAL A 223 -4.60 -2.34 -2.48
CA VAL A 223 -3.63 -2.61 -1.42
C VAL A 223 -2.41 -1.75 -1.63
N VAL A 224 -2.04 -1.02 -0.59
CA VAL A 224 -0.89 -0.11 -0.60
C VAL A 224 0.18 -0.65 0.33
N MET A 225 1.39 -0.80 -0.19
CA MET A 225 2.56 -1.31 0.52
C MET A 225 3.33 -0.20 1.22
N ARG A 226 3.94 -0.51 2.35
CA ARG A 226 4.86 0.41 3.04
C ARG A 226 6.09 0.68 2.19
N LYS A 227 6.59 1.91 2.28
CA LYS A 227 7.85 2.31 1.63
C LYS A 227 9.01 1.48 2.19
N GLY A 228 9.82 0.90 1.31
CA GLY A 228 11.01 0.12 1.68
C GLY A 228 10.79 -1.38 1.86
N GLU A 229 9.55 -1.85 1.83
CA GLU A 229 9.24 -3.30 1.88
C GLU A 229 9.50 -3.99 0.53
N ASN A 230 9.63 -5.31 0.57
CA ASN A 230 9.78 -6.14 -0.63
C ASN A 230 8.40 -6.48 -1.24
N PRO A 231 8.06 -5.98 -2.44
CA PRO A 231 6.77 -6.24 -3.04
C PRO A 231 6.43 -7.73 -3.20
N GLY A 232 7.42 -8.56 -3.57
CA GLY A 232 7.20 -9.99 -3.78
C GLY A 232 6.76 -10.71 -2.50
N GLU A 233 7.43 -10.43 -1.37
CA GLU A 233 7.07 -11.03 -0.08
C GLU A 233 5.70 -10.55 0.41
N VAL A 234 5.43 -9.25 0.29
CA VAL A 234 4.14 -8.68 0.71
C VAL A 234 3.00 -9.25 -0.12
N ILE A 235 3.17 -9.38 -1.45
CA ILE A 235 2.13 -9.94 -2.33
C ILE A 235 1.91 -11.43 -2.06
N ALA A 236 2.96 -12.20 -1.79
CA ALA A 236 2.83 -13.62 -1.43
C ALA A 236 1.99 -13.77 -0.16
N ASN A 237 2.35 -13.08 0.91
CA ASN A 237 1.60 -13.09 2.17
C ASN A 237 0.15 -12.58 1.99
N LEU A 238 -0.04 -11.60 1.11
CA LEU A 238 -1.36 -11.07 0.79
C LEU A 238 -2.24 -12.11 0.07
N LYS A 239 -1.69 -12.84 -0.90
CA LYS A 239 -2.39 -13.91 -1.62
C LYS A 239 -2.82 -15.04 -0.69
N ASP A 240 -1.93 -15.48 0.19
CA ASP A 240 -2.24 -16.49 1.20
C ASP A 240 -3.40 -16.02 2.11
N LYS A 241 -3.37 -14.73 2.51
CA LYS A 241 -4.45 -14.17 3.33
C LYS A 241 -5.76 -14.03 2.56
N ILE A 242 -5.71 -13.67 1.28
CA ILE A 242 -6.91 -13.61 0.42
C ILE A 242 -7.51 -15.01 0.23
N GLU A 243 -6.68 -16.02 0.08
CA GLU A 243 -7.16 -17.39 -0.02
C GLU A 243 -7.85 -17.85 1.27
N ASP A 244 -7.24 -17.59 2.44
CA ASP A 244 -7.85 -17.83 3.75
C ASP A 244 -9.20 -17.08 3.89
N LEU A 245 -9.27 -15.82 3.49
CA LEU A 245 -10.52 -15.06 3.52
C LEU A 245 -11.59 -15.67 2.63
N ASN A 246 -11.25 -16.04 1.39
CA ASN A 246 -12.20 -16.64 0.45
C ASN A 246 -12.71 -18.02 0.89
N GLN A 247 -11.89 -18.78 1.64
CA GLN A 247 -12.26 -20.14 2.07
C GLN A 247 -12.96 -20.19 3.42
N ASN A 248 -12.50 -19.38 4.39
CA ASN A 248 -12.85 -19.56 5.79
C ASN A 248 -13.66 -18.41 6.40
N VAL A 249 -13.52 -17.19 5.90
CA VAL A 249 -14.07 -16.00 6.55
C VAL A 249 -15.24 -15.39 5.78
N LEU A 250 -15.12 -15.31 4.46
CA LEU A 250 -16.14 -14.70 3.62
C LEU A 250 -17.33 -15.66 3.42
N PRO A 251 -18.54 -15.12 3.26
CA PRO A 251 -19.67 -15.90 2.80
C PRO A 251 -19.34 -16.59 1.47
N LYS A 252 -19.82 -17.82 1.28
CA LYS A 252 -19.50 -18.65 0.09
C LYS A 252 -19.86 -18.02 -1.25
N ASP A 253 -20.77 -17.07 -1.24
CA ASP A 253 -21.24 -16.32 -2.40
C ASP A 253 -20.39 -15.09 -2.72
N VAL A 254 -19.47 -14.68 -1.82
CA VAL A 254 -18.60 -13.51 -2.00
C VAL A 254 -17.19 -13.97 -2.28
N LYS A 255 -16.57 -13.39 -3.32
CA LYS A 255 -15.19 -13.67 -3.69
C LYS A 255 -14.39 -12.41 -3.94
N ILE A 256 -13.15 -12.41 -3.47
CA ILE A 256 -12.13 -11.42 -3.83
C ILE A 256 -11.51 -11.88 -5.15
N VAL A 257 -11.59 -11.05 -6.19
CA VAL A 257 -11.06 -11.34 -7.53
C VAL A 257 -10.02 -10.29 -7.89
N ALA A 258 -8.76 -10.69 -7.94
CA ALA A 258 -7.66 -9.85 -8.38
C ALA A 258 -7.79 -9.46 -9.86
N PHE A 259 -7.38 -8.25 -10.20
CA PHE A 259 -7.27 -7.82 -11.60
C PHE A 259 -5.98 -7.04 -11.90
N TYR A 260 -5.26 -6.63 -10.88
CA TYR A 260 -3.92 -6.07 -10.98
C TYR A 260 -3.04 -6.68 -9.91
N ASP A 261 -1.94 -7.27 -10.34
CA ASP A 261 -0.92 -7.87 -9.50
C ASP A 261 0.45 -7.36 -9.96
N ARG A 262 1.13 -6.64 -9.08
CA ARG A 262 2.45 -6.11 -9.41
C ARG A 262 3.50 -7.22 -9.54
N GLU A 263 3.28 -8.37 -8.92
CA GLU A 263 4.18 -9.51 -9.05
C GLU A 263 4.30 -9.98 -10.49
N ASP A 264 3.20 -9.93 -11.27
CA ASP A 264 3.21 -10.30 -12.69
C ASP A 264 4.18 -9.42 -13.49
N LEU A 265 4.20 -8.10 -13.20
CA LEU A 265 5.14 -7.16 -13.84
C LEU A 265 6.59 -7.43 -13.42
N VAL A 266 6.81 -7.71 -12.13
CA VAL A 266 8.14 -8.03 -11.59
C VAL A 266 8.65 -9.33 -12.22
N ASN A 267 7.84 -10.37 -12.25
CA ASN A 267 8.18 -11.66 -12.83
C ASN A 267 8.44 -11.56 -14.33
N LEU A 268 7.63 -10.77 -15.07
CA LEU A 268 7.86 -10.52 -16.48
C LEU A 268 9.21 -9.84 -16.72
N ALA A 269 9.52 -8.80 -15.93
CA ALA A 269 10.79 -8.09 -16.06
C ALA A 269 11.99 -8.98 -15.71
N VAL A 270 11.93 -9.73 -14.62
CA VAL A 270 12.99 -10.67 -14.22
C VAL A 270 13.18 -11.75 -15.29
N LYS A 271 12.08 -12.32 -15.80
CA LYS A 271 12.12 -13.32 -16.88
C LYS A 271 12.75 -12.75 -18.15
N THR A 272 12.38 -11.53 -18.53
CA THR A 272 12.94 -10.87 -19.72
C THR A 272 14.42 -10.61 -19.55
N VAL A 273 14.86 -10.07 -18.41
CA VAL A 273 16.27 -9.82 -18.12
C VAL A 273 17.07 -11.12 -18.11
N THR A 274 16.55 -12.16 -17.46
CA THR A 274 17.23 -13.47 -17.42
C THR A 274 17.32 -14.10 -18.82
N HIS A 275 16.27 -14.00 -19.63
CA HIS A 275 16.28 -14.51 -20.99
C HIS A 275 17.33 -13.78 -21.84
N ASN A 276 17.31 -12.45 -21.84
CA ASN A 276 18.28 -11.64 -22.59
C ASN A 276 19.70 -11.87 -22.12
N LEU A 277 19.93 -12.07 -20.82
CA LEU A 277 21.24 -12.41 -20.26
C LEU A 277 21.74 -13.75 -20.79
N ILE A 278 20.92 -14.79 -20.73
CA ILE A 278 21.30 -16.13 -21.22
C ILE A 278 21.56 -16.09 -22.72
N GLU A 279 20.68 -15.47 -23.48
CA GLU A 279 20.82 -15.34 -24.93
C GLU A 279 22.09 -14.55 -25.31
N GLY A 280 22.37 -13.44 -24.60
CA GLY A 280 23.57 -12.64 -24.77
C GLY A 280 24.86 -13.43 -24.45
N ILE A 281 24.90 -14.17 -23.34
CA ILE A 281 26.02 -15.03 -22.97
C ILE A 281 26.25 -16.11 -24.03
N LEU A 282 25.20 -16.77 -24.49
CA LEU A 282 25.33 -17.81 -25.52
C LEU A 282 25.85 -17.26 -26.85
N LEU A 283 25.31 -16.12 -27.30
CA LEU A 283 25.72 -15.46 -28.53
C LEU A 283 27.21 -15.07 -28.47
N VAL A 284 27.62 -14.40 -27.39
CA VAL A 284 29.01 -13.98 -27.21
C VAL A 284 29.93 -15.17 -27.10
N THR A 285 29.55 -16.19 -26.32
CA THR A 285 30.34 -17.42 -26.20
C THR A 285 30.55 -18.07 -27.58
N PHE A 286 29.52 -18.09 -28.39
CA PHE A 286 29.60 -18.63 -29.77
C PHE A 286 30.54 -17.81 -30.66
N ILE A 287 30.41 -16.47 -30.62
CA ILE A 287 31.28 -15.57 -31.40
C ILE A 287 32.72 -15.70 -30.96
N VAL A 288 33.00 -15.66 -29.66
CA VAL A 288 34.35 -15.81 -29.09
C VAL A 288 34.97 -17.17 -29.48
N LEU A 289 34.17 -18.25 -29.46
CA LEU A 289 34.59 -19.57 -29.88
C LEU A 289 35.06 -19.59 -31.35
N ILE A 290 34.34 -18.91 -32.23
CA ILE A 290 34.72 -18.84 -33.67
C ILE A 290 35.98 -18.04 -33.85
N PHE A 291 36.11 -16.88 -33.22
CA PHE A 291 37.28 -15.99 -33.42
C PHE A 291 38.56 -16.46 -32.72
N MET A 292 38.45 -16.97 -31.51
CA MET A 292 39.59 -17.40 -30.74
C MET A 292 39.99 -18.86 -31.00
N ALA A 293 39.06 -19.65 -31.56
CA ALA A 293 39.26 -21.10 -31.87
C ALA A 293 39.81 -21.92 -30.68
N ASP A 294 39.72 -21.38 -29.43
CA ASP A 294 40.16 -22.03 -28.20
C ASP A 294 39.01 -22.10 -27.21
N TRP A 295 38.59 -23.30 -26.87
CA TRP A 295 37.44 -23.53 -25.98
C TRP A 295 37.73 -23.09 -24.52
N ARG A 296 38.98 -23.12 -24.08
CA ARG A 296 39.38 -22.74 -22.71
C ARG A 296 39.24 -21.25 -22.48
N THR A 297 39.71 -20.45 -23.42
CA THR A 297 39.55 -18.99 -23.42
C THR A 297 38.09 -18.61 -23.49
N THR A 298 37.30 -19.30 -24.32
CA THR A 298 35.85 -19.09 -24.45
C THR A 298 35.13 -19.34 -23.13
N VAL A 299 35.45 -20.42 -22.40
CA VAL A 299 34.82 -20.70 -21.09
C VAL A 299 35.18 -19.62 -20.06
N ILE A 300 36.41 -19.13 -20.05
CA ILE A 300 36.80 -18.03 -19.14
C ILE A 300 35.98 -16.80 -19.39
N VAL A 301 35.81 -16.35 -20.62
CA VAL A 301 34.99 -15.21 -20.99
C VAL A 301 33.53 -15.44 -20.59
N ALA A 302 32.96 -16.62 -20.89
CA ALA A 302 31.61 -16.98 -20.55
C ALA A 302 31.30 -16.94 -19.04
N VAL A 303 32.28 -17.26 -18.20
CA VAL A 303 32.13 -17.26 -16.73
C VAL A 303 32.34 -15.85 -16.15
N VAL A 304 33.21 -15.02 -16.73
CA VAL A 304 33.47 -13.66 -16.27
C VAL A 304 32.20 -12.79 -16.32
N ILE A 305 31.38 -12.96 -17.36
CA ILE A 305 30.15 -12.15 -17.53
C ILE A 305 29.18 -12.30 -16.35
N PRO A 306 28.72 -13.50 -15.98
CA PRO A 306 27.81 -13.66 -14.84
C PRO A 306 28.46 -13.29 -13.51
N LEU A 307 29.80 -13.48 -13.36
CA LEU A 307 30.52 -13.06 -12.15
C LEU A 307 30.55 -11.53 -12.01
N ALA A 308 30.79 -10.80 -13.09
CA ALA A 308 30.76 -9.32 -13.09
C ALA A 308 29.37 -8.78 -12.70
N LEU A 309 28.31 -9.38 -13.24
CA LEU A 309 26.93 -9.04 -12.86
C LEU A 309 26.63 -9.35 -11.39
N LEU A 310 27.01 -10.53 -10.92
CA LEU A 310 26.84 -10.92 -9.53
C LEU A 310 27.54 -9.93 -8.59
N PHE A 311 28.78 -9.54 -8.94
CA PHE A 311 29.52 -8.53 -8.20
C PHE A 311 28.79 -7.18 -8.16
N ALA A 312 28.26 -6.72 -9.29
CA ALA A 312 27.48 -5.49 -9.35
C ALA A 312 26.23 -5.56 -8.45
N PHE A 313 25.50 -6.67 -8.44
CA PHE A 313 24.34 -6.85 -7.54
C PHE A 313 24.74 -6.91 -6.07
N ILE A 314 25.88 -7.53 -5.74
CA ILE A 314 26.41 -7.51 -4.37
C ILE A 314 26.71 -6.07 -3.94
N CYS A 315 27.37 -5.28 -4.79
CA CYS A 315 27.66 -3.87 -4.51
C CYS A 315 26.38 -3.06 -4.29
N LEU A 316 25.36 -3.20 -5.15
CA LEU A 316 24.06 -2.56 -4.97
C LEU A 316 23.42 -2.92 -3.63
N ARG A 317 23.47 -4.20 -3.25
CA ARG A 317 22.92 -4.66 -1.97
C ARG A 317 23.68 -4.08 -0.76
N VAL A 318 25.01 -4.05 -0.83
CA VAL A 318 25.85 -3.47 0.25
C VAL A 318 25.62 -1.97 0.39
N MET A 319 25.42 -1.27 -0.73
CA MET A 319 25.12 0.17 -0.74
C MET A 319 23.66 0.49 -0.36
N GLY A 320 22.81 -0.51 -0.15
CA GLY A 320 21.39 -0.32 0.17
C GLY A 320 20.58 0.29 -0.98
N MET A 321 21.07 0.19 -2.20
CA MET A 321 20.40 0.71 -3.39
C MET A 321 19.40 -0.31 -3.93
N SER A 322 18.19 0.13 -4.24
CA SER A 322 17.20 -0.72 -4.91
C SER A 322 17.53 -0.90 -6.39
N ALA A 323 17.46 -2.13 -6.87
CA ALA A 323 17.58 -2.41 -8.29
C ALA A 323 16.32 -1.89 -9.01
N ASN A 324 16.50 -0.96 -9.95
CA ASN A 324 15.41 -0.47 -10.79
C ASN A 324 15.21 -1.43 -11.97
N LEU A 325 13.99 -1.94 -12.15
CA LEU A 325 13.65 -2.84 -13.26
C LEU A 325 13.96 -2.25 -14.64
N LEU A 326 13.77 -0.93 -14.83
CA LEU A 326 14.13 -0.25 -16.07
C LEU A 326 15.65 -0.24 -16.31
N SER A 327 16.43 0.03 -15.23
CA SER A 327 17.89 -0.01 -15.33
C SER A 327 18.42 -1.42 -15.58
N MET A 328 17.78 -2.45 -14.99
CA MET A 328 18.14 -3.84 -15.24
C MET A 328 17.84 -4.26 -16.69
N GLY A 329 16.74 -3.80 -17.28
CA GLY A 329 16.41 -4.05 -18.70
C GLY A 329 17.32 -3.29 -19.67
N ALA A 330 17.92 -2.20 -19.21
CA ALA A 330 18.83 -1.36 -19.99
C ALA A 330 20.31 -1.65 -19.71
N ILE A 331 20.65 -2.64 -18.86
CA ILE A 331 22.03 -3.06 -18.69
C ILE A 331 22.55 -3.53 -20.05
N ASP A 332 23.42 -2.71 -20.61
CA ASP A 332 24.09 -3.03 -21.85
C ASP A 332 25.17 -4.09 -21.58
N PHE A 333 24.77 -5.33 -21.78
CA PHE A 333 25.68 -6.48 -21.65
C PHE A 333 26.88 -6.35 -22.58
N GLY A 334 26.76 -5.59 -23.69
CA GLY A 334 27.84 -5.31 -24.60
C GLY A 334 29.03 -4.68 -23.88
N ILE A 335 28.83 -3.64 -23.06
CA ILE A 335 29.92 -2.95 -22.37
C ILE A 335 30.67 -3.88 -21.40
N ILE A 336 29.96 -4.75 -20.67
CA ILE A 336 30.56 -5.70 -19.75
C ILE A 336 31.37 -6.78 -20.51
N ILE A 337 30.79 -7.24 -21.61
CA ILE A 337 31.39 -8.25 -22.47
C ILE A 337 32.66 -7.71 -23.16
N ASP A 338 32.57 -6.50 -23.70
CA ASP A 338 33.73 -5.88 -24.40
C ASP A 338 34.94 -5.75 -23.46
N GLY A 339 34.72 -5.31 -22.22
CA GLY A 339 35.78 -5.24 -21.22
C GLY A 339 36.44 -6.62 -20.94
N ALA A 340 35.65 -7.68 -20.80
CA ALA A 340 36.12 -9.02 -20.58
C ALA A 340 36.89 -9.59 -21.79
N VAL A 341 36.34 -9.39 -23.00
CA VAL A 341 36.93 -9.87 -24.26
C VAL A 341 38.29 -9.18 -24.51
N VAL A 342 38.33 -7.85 -24.39
CA VAL A 342 39.59 -7.07 -24.58
C VAL A 342 40.69 -7.48 -23.58
N MET A 343 40.33 -7.71 -22.30
CA MET A 343 41.28 -8.19 -21.31
C MET A 343 41.83 -9.56 -21.66
N VAL A 344 40.96 -10.51 -22.02
CA VAL A 344 41.38 -11.88 -22.39
C VAL A 344 42.24 -11.88 -23.66
N GLU A 345 41.82 -11.09 -24.68
CA GLU A 345 42.59 -10.92 -25.92
C GLU A 345 43.95 -10.30 -25.64
N GLY A 346 44.02 -9.26 -24.83
CA GLY A 346 45.29 -8.62 -24.43
C GLY A 346 46.24 -9.60 -23.73
N ILE A 347 45.74 -10.41 -22.80
CA ILE A 347 46.51 -11.46 -22.13
C ILE A 347 47.00 -12.51 -23.14
N PHE A 348 46.10 -12.95 -24.04
CA PHE A 348 46.45 -13.95 -25.06
C PHE A 348 47.55 -13.46 -26.01
N VAL A 349 47.45 -12.23 -26.50
CA VAL A 349 48.47 -11.59 -27.35
C VAL A 349 49.83 -11.45 -26.63
N ALA A 350 49.80 -11.04 -25.35
CA ALA A 350 50.98 -10.93 -24.52
C ALA A 350 51.67 -12.30 -24.29
N LEU A 351 50.89 -13.35 -24.03
CA LEU A 351 51.38 -14.73 -23.88
C LEU A 351 51.91 -15.29 -25.19
N ASP A 352 51.28 -15.05 -26.34
CA ASP A 352 51.76 -15.49 -27.66
C ASP A 352 53.08 -14.80 -28.04
N ARG A 353 53.22 -13.49 -27.73
CA ARG A 353 54.47 -12.77 -27.90
C ARG A 353 55.60 -13.38 -27.06
N LYS A 354 55.33 -13.63 -25.77
CA LYS A 354 56.31 -14.22 -24.85
C LYS A 354 56.68 -15.66 -25.23
N ALA A 355 55.69 -16.44 -25.73
CA ALA A 355 55.91 -17.78 -26.27
C ALA A 355 56.86 -17.80 -27.46
N LYS A 356 56.69 -16.84 -28.36
CA LYS A 356 57.60 -16.67 -29.54
C LYS A 356 59.00 -16.24 -29.15
N GLU A 357 59.17 -15.39 -28.13
CA GLU A 357 60.42 -14.93 -27.62
C GLU A 357 61.21 -16.06 -26.89
N VAL A 358 60.52 -16.92 -26.16
CA VAL A 358 61.13 -18.01 -25.36
C VAL A 358 61.19 -19.33 -26.11
N GLY A 359 60.56 -19.44 -27.29
CA GLY A 359 60.50 -20.65 -28.09
C GLY A 359 59.72 -21.80 -27.47
N MET A 360 58.83 -21.49 -26.53
CA MET A 360 57.90 -22.44 -25.90
C MET A 360 56.47 -22.30 -26.45
N PRO A 361 55.70 -23.39 -26.54
CA PRO A 361 54.30 -23.27 -26.91
C PRO A 361 53.52 -22.47 -25.84
N THR A 362 52.59 -21.63 -26.29
CA THR A 362 51.78 -20.70 -25.46
C THR A 362 51.14 -21.38 -24.24
N PHE A 363 50.82 -22.66 -24.35
CA PHE A 363 50.26 -23.47 -23.27
C PHE A 363 51.23 -23.69 -22.06
N CYS A 364 52.54 -23.85 -22.32
CA CYS A 364 53.50 -24.02 -21.23
C CYS A 364 53.74 -22.75 -20.42
N LEU A 365 53.61 -21.58 -21.06
CA LEU A 365 53.75 -20.28 -20.39
C LEU A 365 52.57 -19.95 -19.45
N LEU A 366 51.39 -20.41 -19.77
CA LEU A 366 50.23 -20.24 -18.90
C LEU A 366 50.36 -20.97 -17.56
N TYR A 367 51.15 -22.04 -17.52
CA TYR A 367 51.37 -22.88 -16.33
C TYR A 367 52.60 -22.47 -15.50
N THR A 368 53.54 -21.74 -16.08
CA THR A 368 54.83 -21.42 -15.46
C THR A 368 55.11 -19.93 -15.27
N SER A 369 54.22 -19.05 -15.74
CA SER A 369 54.42 -17.61 -15.53
C SER A 369 53.88 -17.20 -14.16
N ASP A 370 54.78 -16.71 -13.32
CA ASP A 370 54.50 -15.86 -12.16
C ASP A 370 53.85 -14.53 -12.66
N ALA A 371 52.74 -14.62 -13.38
CA ALA A 371 52.00 -13.46 -13.92
C ALA A 371 51.33 -12.64 -12.79
N ALA A 372 51.54 -13.03 -11.55
CA ALA A 372 51.07 -12.29 -10.38
C ALA A 372 52.08 -11.22 -9.89
N ASP A 373 53.34 -11.25 -10.32
CA ASP A 373 54.36 -10.34 -9.82
C ASP A 373 54.67 -9.14 -10.75
N GLU A 374 54.04 -9.04 -11.93
CA GLU A 374 54.26 -7.94 -12.88
C GLU A 374 52.95 -7.15 -13.24
N ALA A 375 51.91 -7.15 -12.39
CA ALA A 375 50.74 -6.35 -12.62
C ALA A 375 50.64 -5.16 -11.65
#